data_69e4fb1622cb546d53bb4a88a39e6508
#
_entry.id   69e4fb1622cb546d53bb4a88a39e6508
#
_cell.length_a   1.000
_cell.length_b   1.000
_cell.length_c   1.000
_cell.angle_alpha   90.00
_cell.angle_beta   90.00
_cell.angle_gamma   90.00
#
_symmetry.space_group_name_H-M   'P 1'
#
loop_
_entity.id
_entity.type
_entity.pdbx_description
1 polymer ?
#
loop_
_entity_poly.entity_id
_entity_poly.type
_entity_poly.pdbx_seq_one_letter_code
_entity_poly.pdbx_strand_id
1 'polypeptide(L)'
;MKLISWNVNGLRAIYKKDFEKIFKEINADIFCLQETKMQEGQLEVDFEGYETFFNYAERKGYSGTAIFTKIKPKNVVYGIGIEEHDKEGRVITLEFKDFFLVNSYAPNSGRELARLNYRMEWEDAFRNYLKGLDKIKPVILCGDLNVAHKEIDLKNPKTNRKNAGFTDEERNKMTKLLNIGFTDTFRKLYPNKENAYTWWSYMGHAREKNVGWRIDYFIVSDRLVENIKDAYIFPEIMGSDHCPIGLEL
;
A
#
# COMPACT_ATOMS: atom_id res chain seq x y z
N MET A 1 -1.26 15.71 10.44
CA MET A 1 -0.25 15.08 9.56
C MET A 1 -0.97 14.39 8.43
N LYS A 2 -0.56 14.67 7.17
CA LYS A 2 -1.18 14.13 5.95
C LYS A 2 -0.27 13.09 5.31
N LEU A 3 -0.75 11.87 5.18
CA LEU A 3 -0.04 10.76 4.54
C LEU A 3 -0.77 10.36 3.26
N ILE A 4 -0.01 10.03 2.22
CA ILE A 4 -0.53 9.53 0.94
C ILE A 4 0.16 8.20 0.61
N SER A 5 -0.59 7.29 0.02
CA SER A 5 -0.08 6.04 -0.53
C SER A 5 -0.63 5.83 -1.94
N TRP A 6 0.24 5.45 -2.88
CA TRP A 6 -0.14 5.24 -4.27
C TRP A 6 0.69 4.14 -4.95
N ASN A 7 0.05 3.10 -5.43
CA ASN A 7 0.67 2.20 -6.38
C ASN A 7 0.70 2.88 -7.75
N VAL A 8 1.89 3.19 -8.23
CA VAL A 8 2.09 3.99 -9.47
C VAL A 8 2.28 3.14 -10.72
N ASN A 9 2.30 1.81 -10.59
CA ASN A 9 2.48 0.87 -11.71
C ASN A 9 3.64 1.25 -12.65
N GLY A 10 4.73 1.72 -12.06
CA GLY A 10 5.95 2.15 -12.73
C GLY A 10 6.20 3.66 -12.65
N LEU A 11 7.09 4.06 -11.72
CA LEU A 11 7.37 5.47 -11.43
C LEU A 11 7.89 6.23 -12.67
N ARG A 12 8.77 5.64 -13.46
CA ARG A 12 9.27 6.26 -14.71
C ARG A 12 8.18 6.57 -15.75
N ALA A 13 7.14 5.73 -15.78
CA ALA A 13 6.03 5.92 -16.71
C ALA A 13 5.08 7.05 -16.27
N ILE A 14 4.75 7.08 -14.97
CA ILE A 14 3.86 8.11 -14.44
C ILE A 14 4.56 9.46 -14.30
N TYR A 15 5.87 9.49 -14.04
CA TYR A 15 6.67 10.70 -13.95
C TYR A 15 6.68 11.53 -15.24
N LYS A 16 6.58 10.85 -16.40
CA LYS A 16 6.44 11.51 -17.72
C LYS A 16 5.05 12.12 -17.97
N LYS A 17 4.12 11.91 -17.06
CA LYS A 17 2.77 12.45 -17.09
C LYS A 17 2.68 13.56 -16.03
N ASP A 18 1.65 13.57 -15.21
CA ASP A 18 1.38 14.64 -14.24
C ASP A 18 1.86 14.33 -12.81
N PHE A 19 2.71 13.31 -12.59
CA PHE A 19 3.09 12.87 -11.24
C PHE A 19 3.67 14.00 -10.39
N GLU A 20 4.60 14.78 -10.93
CA GLU A 20 5.23 15.88 -10.20
C GLU A 20 4.21 16.96 -9.81
N LYS A 21 3.29 17.29 -10.73
CA LYS A 21 2.20 18.23 -10.47
C LYS A 21 1.29 17.71 -9.36
N ILE A 22 0.82 16.46 -9.48
CA ILE A 22 -0.04 15.79 -8.49
C ILE A 22 0.65 15.76 -7.13
N PHE A 23 1.92 15.38 -7.08
CA PHE A 23 2.72 15.32 -5.86
C PHE A 23 2.77 16.68 -5.14
N LYS A 24 3.06 17.75 -5.90
CA LYS A 24 3.13 19.12 -5.38
C LYS A 24 1.76 19.65 -4.93
N GLU A 25 0.70 19.39 -5.68
CA GLU A 25 -0.66 19.81 -5.34
C GLU A 25 -1.18 19.12 -4.08
N ILE A 26 -0.93 17.82 -3.94
CA ILE A 26 -1.29 17.06 -2.75
C ILE A 26 -0.52 17.55 -1.52
N ASN A 27 0.77 17.86 -1.69
CA ASN A 27 1.65 18.43 -0.67
C ASN A 27 1.59 17.69 0.69
N ALA A 28 1.69 16.38 0.65
CA ALA A 28 1.63 15.52 1.85
C ALA A 28 2.87 15.69 2.74
N ASP A 29 2.75 15.40 4.03
CA ASP A 29 3.92 15.29 4.93
C ASP A 29 4.74 14.05 4.60
N ILE A 30 4.06 12.94 4.23
CA ILE A 30 4.68 11.68 3.82
C ILE A 30 3.92 11.13 2.60
N PHE A 31 4.67 10.73 1.57
CA PHE A 31 4.12 10.17 0.34
C PHE A 31 4.79 8.81 0.05
N CYS A 32 4.01 7.75 0.06
CA CYS A 32 4.45 6.37 -0.13
C CYS A 32 4.06 5.87 -1.52
N LEU A 33 5.01 5.21 -2.21
CA LEU A 33 4.77 4.60 -3.51
C LEU A 33 4.99 3.10 -3.46
N GLN A 34 4.20 2.39 -4.25
CA GLN A 34 4.37 0.97 -4.51
C GLN A 34 4.51 0.74 -6.01
N GLU A 35 5.13 -0.38 -6.34
CA GLU A 35 5.34 -0.81 -7.74
C GLU A 35 6.09 0.23 -8.58
N THR A 36 7.21 0.73 -8.03
CA THR A 36 8.05 1.73 -8.71
C THR A 36 8.70 1.20 -9.99
N LYS A 37 8.94 -0.12 -10.08
CA LYS A 37 9.50 -0.82 -11.26
C LYS A 37 10.79 -0.21 -11.78
N MET A 38 11.62 0.32 -10.91
CA MET A 38 12.87 0.96 -11.31
C MET A 38 14.07 0.42 -10.52
N GLN A 39 15.25 0.79 -10.97
CA GLN A 39 16.53 0.52 -10.33
C GLN A 39 17.23 1.84 -10.04
N GLU A 40 18.21 1.79 -9.16
CA GLU A 40 19.08 2.94 -8.86
C GLU A 40 19.64 3.60 -10.12
N GLY A 41 19.65 4.93 -10.15
CA GLY A 41 20.16 5.72 -11.27
C GLY A 41 19.26 5.78 -12.53
N GLN A 42 18.09 5.13 -12.55
CA GLN A 42 17.21 5.18 -13.73
C GLN A 42 16.32 6.42 -13.80
N LEU A 43 16.08 7.06 -12.68
CA LEU A 43 15.34 8.31 -12.58
C LEU A 43 15.79 9.02 -11.30
N GLU A 44 16.26 10.24 -11.45
CA GLU A 44 16.50 11.12 -10.31
C GLU A 44 15.19 11.81 -9.98
N VAL A 45 14.70 11.58 -8.76
CA VAL A 45 13.49 12.21 -8.23
C VAL A 45 13.90 12.94 -6.97
N ASP A 46 13.92 14.27 -7.06
CA ASP A 46 14.18 15.15 -5.94
C ASP A 46 13.03 16.14 -5.79
N PHE A 47 12.42 16.18 -4.63
CA PHE A 47 11.41 17.16 -4.28
C PHE A 47 11.90 17.98 -3.09
N GLU A 48 12.00 19.28 -3.29
CA GLU A 48 12.46 20.22 -2.27
C GLU A 48 11.70 20.00 -0.93
N GLY A 49 12.48 19.83 0.14
CA GLY A 49 11.97 19.61 1.49
C GLY A 49 11.59 18.17 1.82
N TYR A 50 11.86 17.21 0.93
CA TYR A 50 11.63 15.79 1.21
C TYR A 50 12.95 15.01 1.25
N GLU A 51 13.07 14.13 2.25
CA GLU A 51 14.02 13.01 2.21
C GLU A 51 13.38 11.85 1.46
N THR A 52 14.16 11.11 0.66
CA THR A 52 13.66 10.07 -0.24
C THR A 52 14.33 8.73 0.05
N PHE A 53 13.53 7.67 0.13
CA PHE A 53 13.97 6.31 0.39
C PHE A 53 13.39 5.38 -0.66
N PHE A 54 14.27 4.61 -1.34
CA PHE A 54 13.87 3.61 -2.34
C PHE A 54 14.30 2.21 -1.91
N ASN A 55 13.42 1.23 -2.12
CA ASN A 55 13.75 -0.18 -2.03
C ASN A 55 13.49 -0.83 -3.38
N TYR A 56 14.53 -1.30 -4.03
CA TYR A 56 14.48 -1.89 -5.36
C TYR A 56 14.41 -3.40 -5.29
N ALA A 57 13.68 -4.03 -6.22
CA ALA A 57 13.76 -5.46 -6.40
C ALA A 57 15.08 -5.85 -7.10
N GLU A 58 15.62 -7.03 -6.83
CA GLU A 58 16.76 -7.59 -7.58
C GLU A 58 16.40 -7.75 -9.07
N ARG A 59 15.17 -8.17 -9.33
CA ARG A 59 14.65 -8.28 -10.69
C ARG A 59 14.33 -6.91 -11.27
N LYS A 60 14.99 -6.55 -12.37
CA LYS A 60 14.78 -5.27 -13.08
C LYS A 60 13.36 -5.10 -13.59
N GLY A 61 12.80 -3.90 -13.43
CA GLY A 61 11.47 -3.55 -13.93
C GLY A 61 10.31 -4.23 -13.20
N TYR A 62 10.53 -4.65 -11.95
CA TYR A 62 9.58 -5.40 -11.15
C TYR A 62 9.47 -4.83 -9.74
N SER A 63 8.27 -4.85 -9.14
CA SER A 63 8.02 -4.46 -7.76
C SER A 63 8.66 -3.11 -7.36
N GLY A 64 9.23 -3.01 -6.18
CA GLY A 64 9.88 -1.81 -5.66
C GLY A 64 8.94 -0.86 -4.94
N THR A 65 9.44 -0.24 -3.88
CA THR A 65 8.71 0.74 -3.06
C THR A 65 9.54 2.00 -2.87
N ALA A 66 8.88 3.13 -2.57
CA ALA A 66 9.55 4.38 -2.22
C ALA A 66 8.76 5.16 -1.17
N ILE A 67 9.47 5.99 -0.40
CA ILE A 67 8.86 6.95 0.54
C ILE A 67 9.55 8.30 0.37
N PHE A 68 8.74 9.35 0.26
CA PHE A 68 9.14 10.75 0.34
C PHE A 68 8.59 11.32 1.65
N THR A 69 9.42 11.95 2.46
CA THR A 69 9.02 12.48 3.77
C THR A 69 9.63 13.85 4.07
N LYS A 70 8.81 14.79 4.56
CA LYS A 70 9.26 16.07 5.13
C LYS A 70 9.77 15.91 6.57
N ILE A 71 9.42 14.79 7.20
CA ILE A 71 9.75 14.51 8.60
C ILE A 71 10.95 13.58 8.61
N LYS A 72 12.06 14.02 9.20
CA LYS A 72 13.28 13.21 9.28
C LYS A 72 13.05 11.94 10.14
N PRO A 73 13.22 10.74 9.59
CA PRO A 73 13.13 9.51 10.37
C PRO A 73 14.37 9.34 11.26
N LYS A 74 14.23 8.60 12.36
CA LYS A 74 15.34 8.18 13.22
C LYS A 74 16.14 7.03 12.63
N ASN A 75 15.42 6.13 11.93
CA ASN A 75 16.00 4.93 11.32
C ASN A 75 15.18 4.51 10.10
N VAL A 76 15.82 3.78 9.20
CA VAL A 76 15.22 3.22 7.99
C VAL A 76 15.57 1.74 7.92
N VAL A 77 14.57 0.89 7.67
CA VAL A 77 14.75 -0.55 7.45
C VAL A 77 14.14 -0.94 6.12
N TYR A 78 14.90 -1.67 5.31
CA TYR A 78 14.46 -2.22 4.03
C TYR A 78 14.17 -3.71 4.20
N GLY A 79 12.97 -4.13 3.78
CA GLY A 79 12.50 -5.50 3.95
C GLY A 79 11.95 -5.79 5.35
N ILE A 80 11.83 -7.07 5.68
CA ILE A 80 11.32 -7.59 6.95
C ILE A 80 12.35 -8.47 7.69
N GLY A 81 13.58 -8.53 7.18
CA GLY A 81 14.69 -9.30 7.74
C GLY A 81 14.68 -10.80 7.35
N ILE A 82 13.97 -11.14 6.26
CA ILE A 82 13.95 -12.50 5.69
C ILE A 82 14.39 -12.38 4.23
N GLU A 83 15.59 -12.90 3.94
CA GLU A 83 16.26 -12.75 2.65
C GLU A 83 15.36 -13.10 1.45
N GLU A 84 14.64 -14.22 1.52
CA GLU A 84 13.75 -14.65 0.44
C GLU A 84 12.61 -13.63 0.15
N HIS A 85 12.11 -12.97 1.19
CA HIS A 85 11.02 -11.99 1.09
C HIS A 85 11.52 -10.60 0.72
N ASP A 86 12.79 -10.30 1.02
CA ASP A 86 13.34 -8.96 0.86
C ASP A 86 13.89 -8.69 -0.56
N LYS A 87 14.13 -9.74 -1.37
CA LYS A 87 14.62 -9.64 -2.76
C LYS A 87 13.72 -8.86 -3.73
N GLU A 88 12.44 -8.73 -3.40
CA GLU A 88 11.47 -8.07 -4.27
C GLU A 88 11.23 -6.58 -3.93
N GLY A 89 11.96 -6.00 -2.96
CA GLY A 89 11.89 -4.57 -2.63
C GLY A 89 10.50 -4.12 -2.17
N ARG A 90 9.78 -4.96 -1.39
CA ARG A 90 8.35 -4.78 -1.09
C ARG A 90 8.05 -3.95 0.14
N VAL A 91 9.00 -3.77 1.04
CA VAL A 91 8.76 -3.13 2.34
C VAL A 91 9.84 -2.10 2.65
N ILE A 92 9.42 -0.90 3.06
CA ILE A 92 10.27 0.11 3.71
C ILE A 92 9.62 0.47 5.03
N THR A 93 10.38 0.44 6.10
CA THR A 93 9.96 0.92 7.42
C THR A 93 10.76 2.15 7.80
N LEU A 94 10.07 3.25 8.10
CA LEU A 94 10.66 4.43 8.70
C LEU A 94 10.30 4.47 10.19
N GLU A 95 11.31 4.62 11.05
CA GLU A 95 11.12 4.85 12.46
C GLU A 95 11.06 6.35 12.74
N PHE A 96 9.93 6.85 13.21
CA PHE A 96 9.79 8.20 13.73
C PHE A 96 9.86 8.21 15.27
N LYS A 97 9.75 9.41 15.87
CA LYS A 97 9.80 9.56 17.32
C LYS A 97 8.71 8.72 18.02
N ASP A 98 7.49 8.81 17.54
CA ASP A 98 6.29 8.31 18.23
C ASP A 98 5.60 7.14 17.52
N PHE A 99 6.01 6.78 16.30
CA PHE A 99 5.41 5.70 15.50
C PHE A 99 6.40 5.11 14.49
N PHE A 100 6.07 3.94 13.96
CA PHE A 100 6.66 3.38 12.75
C PHE A 100 5.71 3.59 11.57
N LEU A 101 6.26 3.98 10.43
CA LEU A 101 5.57 3.93 9.14
C LEU A 101 6.09 2.75 8.34
N VAL A 102 5.20 1.88 7.89
CA VAL A 102 5.53 0.74 7.03
C VAL A 102 4.83 0.93 5.70
N ASN A 103 5.59 1.12 4.64
CA ASN A 103 5.11 1.13 3.27
C ASN A 103 5.27 -0.27 2.68
N SER A 104 4.20 -0.89 2.20
CA SER A 104 4.22 -2.27 1.72
C SER A 104 3.54 -2.43 0.37
N TYR A 105 4.15 -3.26 -0.48
CA TYR A 105 3.57 -3.82 -1.70
C TYR A 105 3.49 -5.35 -1.55
N ALA A 106 2.34 -5.85 -1.08
CA ALA A 106 2.14 -7.28 -0.86
C ALA A 106 2.25 -8.07 -2.16
N PRO A 107 2.85 -9.28 -2.18
CA PRO A 107 2.92 -10.08 -3.38
C PRO A 107 1.52 -10.45 -3.87
N ASN A 108 1.29 -10.36 -5.18
CA ASN A 108 0.08 -10.86 -5.82
C ASN A 108 0.14 -12.39 -5.94
N SER A 109 -0.98 -13.09 -5.75
CA SER A 109 -1.05 -14.55 -5.89
C SER A 109 -0.87 -15.04 -7.33
N GLY A 110 -0.92 -14.11 -8.29
CA GLY A 110 -0.66 -14.37 -9.70
C GLY A 110 -1.81 -15.06 -10.42
N ARG A 111 -1.61 -15.22 -11.73
CA ARG A 111 -2.58 -15.94 -12.57
C ARG A 111 -2.72 -17.38 -12.09
N GLU A 112 -3.95 -17.88 -12.05
CA GLU A 112 -4.28 -19.23 -11.62
C GLU A 112 -3.75 -19.55 -10.18
N LEU A 113 -3.54 -18.49 -9.38
CA LEU A 113 -3.05 -18.59 -8.00
C LEU A 113 -1.67 -19.25 -7.88
N ALA A 114 -0.83 -19.15 -8.92
CA ALA A 114 0.48 -19.80 -8.98
C ALA A 114 1.42 -19.42 -7.84
N ARG A 115 1.23 -18.25 -7.21
CA ARG A 115 2.01 -17.77 -6.07
C ARG A 115 1.23 -17.74 -4.75
N LEU A 116 0.07 -18.37 -4.66
CA LEU A 116 -0.77 -18.29 -3.45
C LEU A 116 -0.03 -18.82 -2.21
N ASN A 117 0.64 -19.96 -2.32
CA ASN A 117 1.38 -20.55 -1.18
C ASN A 117 2.47 -19.59 -0.67
N TYR A 118 3.31 -19.07 -1.59
CA TYR A 118 4.32 -18.07 -1.24
C TYR A 118 3.72 -16.84 -0.56
N ARG A 119 2.60 -16.34 -1.09
CA ARG A 119 1.90 -15.22 -0.50
C ARG A 119 1.42 -15.53 0.92
N MET A 120 0.92 -16.72 1.17
CA MET A 120 0.47 -17.11 2.51
C MET A 120 1.60 -17.14 3.53
N GLU A 121 2.78 -17.59 3.12
CA GLU A 121 4.01 -17.58 3.94
C GLU A 121 4.48 -16.13 4.19
N TRP A 122 4.53 -15.32 3.13
CA TRP A 122 4.89 -13.92 3.22
C TRP A 122 3.97 -13.13 4.16
N GLU A 123 2.66 -13.35 4.09
CA GLU A 123 1.67 -12.69 4.95
C GLU A 123 1.85 -13.05 6.44
N ASP A 124 2.20 -14.30 6.75
CA ASP A 124 2.46 -14.72 8.12
C ASP A 124 3.75 -14.06 8.65
N ALA A 125 4.80 -14.02 7.84
CA ALA A 125 6.05 -13.36 8.18
C ALA A 125 5.85 -11.85 8.37
N PHE A 126 5.15 -11.20 7.46
CA PHE A 126 4.86 -9.77 7.51
C PHE A 126 4.00 -9.39 8.72
N ARG A 127 2.97 -10.17 9.02
CA ARG A 127 2.14 -9.97 10.23
C ARG A 127 2.98 -10.08 11.51
N ASN A 128 3.91 -11.05 11.59
CA ASN A 128 4.81 -11.19 12.74
C ASN A 128 5.76 -9.99 12.85
N TYR A 129 6.26 -9.48 11.73
CA TYR A 129 7.08 -8.28 11.68
C TYR A 129 6.33 -7.07 12.23
N LEU A 130 5.11 -6.80 11.73
CA LEU A 130 4.26 -5.69 12.21
C LEU A 130 3.94 -5.82 13.71
N LYS A 131 3.63 -7.04 14.18
CA LYS A 131 3.40 -7.30 15.60
C LYS A 131 4.64 -7.02 16.45
N GLY A 132 5.82 -7.29 15.91
CA GLY A 132 7.11 -6.96 16.56
C GLY A 132 7.29 -5.46 16.72
N LEU A 133 7.05 -4.69 15.66
CA LEU A 133 7.12 -3.22 15.67
C LEU A 133 6.10 -2.62 16.65
N ASP A 134 4.85 -3.11 16.61
CA ASP A 134 3.77 -2.59 17.44
C ASP A 134 4.00 -2.76 18.94
N LYS A 135 4.80 -3.73 19.37
CA LYS A 135 5.25 -3.85 20.77
C LYS A 135 6.14 -2.70 21.23
N ILE A 136 6.82 -2.06 20.30
CA ILE A 136 7.77 -0.97 20.59
C ILE A 136 7.08 0.39 20.48
N LYS A 137 6.46 0.67 19.35
CA LYS A 137 5.71 1.90 19.05
C LYS A 137 4.51 1.58 18.17
N PRO A 138 3.47 2.44 18.16
CA PRO A 138 2.37 2.33 17.21
C PRO A 138 2.86 2.26 15.77
N VAL A 139 2.16 1.51 14.93
CA VAL A 139 2.47 1.33 13.51
C VAL A 139 1.39 1.97 12.65
N ILE A 140 1.82 2.67 11.61
CA ILE A 140 1.02 3.07 10.46
C ILE A 140 1.49 2.23 9.29
N LEU A 141 0.67 1.30 8.82
CA LEU A 141 0.90 0.52 7.62
C LEU A 141 0.15 1.17 6.46
N CYS A 142 0.79 1.34 5.33
CA CYS A 142 0.13 1.74 4.10
C CYS A 142 0.63 0.92 2.90
N GLY A 143 -0.17 0.90 1.85
CA GLY A 143 0.24 0.37 0.56
C GLY A 143 -0.80 -0.48 -0.12
N ASP A 144 -0.37 -1.09 -1.23
CA ASP A 144 -1.13 -2.08 -1.97
C ASP A 144 -0.96 -3.45 -1.31
N LEU A 145 -2.00 -3.91 -0.63
CA LEU A 145 -2.01 -5.20 0.04
C LEU A 145 -2.55 -6.32 -0.85
N ASN A 146 -2.88 -6.02 -2.11
CA ASN A 146 -3.34 -6.99 -3.10
C ASN A 146 -4.49 -7.90 -2.60
N VAL A 147 -5.38 -7.38 -1.76
CA VAL A 147 -6.54 -8.10 -1.26
C VAL A 147 -7.72 -7.16 -1.02
N ALA A 148 -8.90 -7.51 -1.55
CA ALA A 148 -10.17 -6.94 -1.10
C ALA A 148 -10.66 -7.75 0.09
N HIS A 149 -10.80 -7.12 1.27
CA HIS A 149 -11.05 -7.86 2.52
C HIS A 149 -12.47 -8.44 2.58
N LYS A 150 -13.47 -7.61 2.31
CA LYS A 150 -14.90 -7.97 2.41
C LYS A 150 -15.60 -7.84 1.04
N GLU A 151 -16.80 -8.38 0.93
CA GLU A 151 -17.60 -8.29 -0.29
C GLU A 151 -17.92 -6.85 -0.71
N ILE A 152 -18.01 -5.93 0.24
CA ILE A 152 -18.18 -4.48 -0.03
C ILE A 152 -16.94 -3.84 -0.65
N ASP A 153 -15.77 -4.49 -0.60
CA ASP A 153 -14.49 -3.95 -1.07
C ASP A 153 -14.22 -4.23 -2.55
N LEU A 154 -15.14 -4.90 -3.25
CA LEU A 154 -15.01 -5.09 -4.70
C LEU A 154 -16.35 -5.17 -5.40
N LYS A 155 -16.33 -4.88 -6.69
CA LYS A 155 -17.47 -5.15 -7.58
C LYS A 155 -17.53 -6.64 -7.92
N ASN A 156 -18.75 -7.20 -7.99
CA ASN A 156 -18.99 -8.60 -8.35
C ASN A 156 -18.28 -9.64 -7.45
N PRO A 157 -18.45 -9.62 -6.12
CA PRO A 157 -17.72 -10.51 -5.22
C PRO A 157 -17.98 -12.00 -5.50
N LYS A 158 -19.20 -12.39 -5.87
CA LYS A 158 -19.56 -13.79 -6.12
C LYS A 158 -18.74 -14.45 -7.23
N THR A 159 -18.45 -13.72 -8.31
CA THR A 159 -17.68 -14.23 -9.46
C THR A 159 -16.17 -14.18 -9.23
N ASN A 160 -15.71 -13.40 -8.24
CA ASN A 160 -14.29 -13.18 -7.98
C ASN A 160 -13.73 -14.00 -6.80
N ARG A 161 -14.56 -14.79 -6.09
CA ARG A 161 -14.16 -15.49 -4.86
C ARG A 161 -12.98 -16.46 -5.01
N LYS A 162 -12.65 -16.88 -6.21
CA LYS A 162 -11.51 -17.76 -6.51
C LYS A 162 -10.39 -17.05 -7.27
N ASN A 163 -10.48 -15.74 -7.43
CA ASN A 163 -9.48 -14.95 -8.12
C ASN A 163 -8.45 -14.39 -7.13
N ALA A 164 -7.22 -14.19 -7.61
CA ALA A 164 -6.16 -13.52 -6.86
C ALA A 164 -6.66 -12.17 -6.32
N GLY A 165 -6.40 -11.91 -5.05
CA GLY A 165 -6.86 -10.72 -4.33
C GLY A 165 -8.24 -10.86 -3.67
N PHE A 166 -8.96 -11.99 -3.87
CA PHE A 166 -10.25 -12.24 -3.18
C PHE A 166 -10.49 -13.71 -2.81
N THR A 167 -9.45 -14.51 -2.76
CA THR A 167 -9.54 -15.88 -2.22
C THR A 167 -9.86 -15.86 -0.72
N ASP A 168 -10.45 -16.92 -0.22
CA ASP A 168 -10.75 -17.05 1.21
C ASP A 168 -9.45 -17.03 2.04
N GLU A 169 -8.36 -17.60 1.51
CA GLU A 169 -7.03 -17.60 2.14
C GLU A 169 -6.49 -16.19 2.31
N GLU A 170 -6.48 -15.37 1.25
CA GLU A 170 -5.99 -13.99 1.29
C GLU A 170 -6.83 -13.12 2.24
N ARG A 171 -8.15 -13.22 2.16
CA ARG A 171 -9.08 -12.51 3.05
C ARG A 171 -8.90 -12.91 4.52
N ASN A 172 -8.67 -14.21 4.80
CA ASN A 172 -8.38 -14.70 6.14
C ASN A 172 -7.07 -14.12 6.70
N LYS A 173 -6.02 -13.96 5.87
CA LYS A 173 -4.77 -13.31 6.30
C LYS A 173 -4.99 -11.86 6.69
N MET A 174 -5.78 -11.12 5.91
CA MET A 174 -6.17 -9.75 6.27
C MET A 174 -6.96 -9.72 7.59
N THR A 175 -7.91 -10.62 7.77
CA THR A 175 -8.66 -10.75 9.04
C THR A 175 -7.70 -11.03 10.22
N LYS A 176 -6.73 -11.93 10.04
CA LYS A 176 -5.72 -12.23 11.07
C LYS A 176 -4.85 -11.03 11.39
N LEU A 177 -4.47 -10.21 10.38
CA LEU A 177 -3.74 -8.96 10.60
C LEU A 177 -4.55 -7.98 11.46
N LEU A 178 -5.80 -7.75 11.12
CA LEU A 178 -6.64 -6.82 11.89
C LEU A 178 -6.87 -7.33 13.31
N ASN A 179 -7.05 -8.63 13.52
CA ASN A 179 -7.33 -9.22 14.83
C ASN A 179 -6.16 -9.17 15.83
N ILE A 180 -4.96 -8.83 15.40
CA ILE A 180 -3.80 -8.70 16.32
C ILE A 180 -3.60 -7.27 16.86
N GLY A 181 -4.57 -6.39 16.73
CA GLY A 181 -4.54 -5.02 17.26
C GLY A 181 -4.34 -3.95 16.19
N PHE A 182 -4.87 -4.18 14.99
CA PHE A 182 -4.82 -3.24 13.86
C PHE A 182 -6.21 -2.91 13.31
N THR A 183 -6.39 -1.69 12.85
CA THR A 183 -7.64 -1.17 12.32
C THR A 183 -7.47 -0.64 10.89
N ASP A 184 -8.34 -1.06 9.97
CA ASP A 184 -8.53 -0.47 8.64
C ASP A 184 -9.18 0.90 8.79
N THR A 185 -8.44 1.96 8.54
CA THR A 185 -8.86 3.34 8.80
C THR A 185 -10.07 3.75 7.99
N PHE A 186 -10.12 3.37 6.71
CA PHE A 186 -11.25 3.70 5.85
C PHE A 186 -12.53 3.01 6.31
N ARG A 187 -12.48 1.71 6.64
CA ARG A 187 -13.65 0.98 7.12
C ARG A 187 -14.05 1.33 8.54
N LYS A 188 -13.14 1.86 9.35
CA LYS A 188 -13.46 2.43 10.66
C LYS A 188 -14.35 3.67 10.52
N LEU A 189 -14.02 4.58 9.60
CA LEU A 189 -14.75 5.83 9.39
C LEU A 189 -15.98 5.63 8.50
N TYR A 190 -15.86 4.78 7.49
CA TYR A 190 -16.88 4.58 6.44
C TYR A 190 -17.29 3.09 6.32
N PRO A 191 -17.86 2.48 7.38
CA PRO A 191 -18.09 1.03 7.44
C PRO A 191 -19.02 0.51 6.34
N ASN A 192 -19.95 1.34 5.86
CA ASN A 192 -20.99 0.95 4.90
C ASN A 192 -20.86 1.67 3.55
N LYS A 193 -19.74 2.39 3.30
CA LYS A 193 -19.56 3.10 2.02
C LYS A 193 -19.26 2.10 0.90
N GLU A 194 -20.24 1.87 0.08
CA GLU A 194 -20.16 1.03 -1.13
C GLU A 194 -19.46 1.77 -2.29
N ASN A 195 -19.03 1.00 -3.30
CA ASN A 195 -18.43 1.50 -4.53
C ASN A 195 -17.20 2.41 -4.31
N ALA A 196 -16.51 2.22 -3.21
CA ALA A 196 -15.28 2.91 -2.85
C ALA A 196 -14.09 2.00 -3.17
N TYR A 197 -13.50 2.18 -4.34
CA TYR A 197 -12.43 1.33 -4.86
C TYR A 197 -11.15 2.12 -5.08
N THR A 198 -10.02 1.40 -5.14
CA THR A 198 -8.70 1.99 -5.32
C THR A 198 -7.98 1.49 -6.56
N TRP A 199 -8.43 0.38 -7.14
CA TRP A 199 -7.88 -0.25 -8.34
C TRP A 199 -8.97 -0.65 -9.34
N TRP A 200 -8.65 -0.52 -10.62
CA TRP A 200 -9.51 -0.94 -11.74
C TRP A 200 -8.66 -1.54 -12.85
N SER A 201 -9.12 -2.67 -13.41
CA SER A 201 -8.49 -3.24 -14.59
C SER A 201 -8.48 -2.24 -15.76
N TYR A 202 -7.42 -2.26 -16.56
CA TYR A 202 -7.40 -1.52 -17.83
C TYR A 202 -8.41 -2.04 -18.87
N MET A 203 -8.91 -3.27 -18.69
CA MET A 203 -9.85 -3.88 -19.63
C MET A 203 -11.29 -3.41 -19.40
N GLY A 204 -12.05 -3.34 -20.50
CA GLY A 204 -13.51 -3.17 -20.45
C GLY A 204 -14.01 -1.83 -19.90
N HIS A 205 -13.18 -0.79 -19.92
CA HIS A 205 -13.52 0.53 -19.33
C HIS A 205 -13.91 0.42 -17.84
N ALA A 206 -13.20 -0.43 -17.10
CA ALA A 206 -13.58 -0.78 -15.73
C ALA A 206 -13.63 0.44 -14.79
N ARG A 207 -12.68 1.39 -14.94
CA ARG A 207 -12.65 2.61 -14.10
C ARG A 207 -13.82 3.53 -14.39
N GLU A 208 -14.18 3.76 -15.64
CA GLU A 208 -15.32 4.58 -16.05
C GLU A 208 -16.66 4.00 -15.52
N LYS A 209 -16.76 2.66 -15.51
CA LYS A 209 -17.94 1.94 -15.02
C LYS A 209 -17.90 1.69 -13.51
N ASN A 210 -16.84 2.12 -12.84
CA ASN A 210 -16.53 1.84 -11.44
C ASN A 210 -16.63 0.33 -11.09
N VAL A 211 -16.09 -0.53 -11.95
CA VAL A 211 -15.93 -1.97 -11.69
C VAL A 211 -14.54 -2.19 -11.10
N GLY A 212 -14.40 -1.86 -9.83
CA GLY A 212 -13.12 -1.78 -9.13
C GLY A 212 -13.04 -2.64 -7.87
N TRP A 213 -11.87 -2.59 -7.25
CA TRP A 213 -11.50 -3.26 -6.01
C TRP A 213 -10.81 -2.26 -5.08
N ARG A 214 -11.07 -2.36 -3.78
CA ARG A 214 -10.30 -1.65 -2.75
C ARG A 214 -9.22 -2.59 -2.22
N ILE A 215 -8.01 -2.41 -2.67
CA ILE A 215 -6.85 -3.24 -2.35
C ILE A 215 -5.68 -2.44 -1.78
N ASP A 216 -5.78 -1.12 -1.79
CA ASP A 216 -4.84 -0.20 -1.15
C ASP A 216 -5.42 0.26 0.20
N TYR A 217 -4.56 0.33 1.22
CA TYR A 217 -4.99 0.55 2.59
C TYR A 217 -4.10 1.52 3.34
N PHE A 218 -4.69 2.22 4.31
CA PHE A 218 -4.04 2.65 5.54
C PHE A 218 -4.61 1.82 6.69
N ILE A 219 -3.72 1.14 7.40
CA ILE A 219 -4.03 0.32 8.58
C ILE A 219 -3.18 0.85 9.73
N VAL A 220 -3.76 1.07 10.88
CA VAL A 220 -3.05 1.61 12.04
C VAL A 220 -3.17 0.69 13.25
N SER A 221 -2.18 0.73 14.13
CA SER A 221 -2.32 0.15 15.47
C SER A 221 -3.57 0.70 16.15
N ASP A 222 -4.33 -0.12 16.85
CA ASP A 222 -5.56 0.29 17.53
C ASP A 222 -5.35 1.50 18.46
N ARG A 223 -4.14 1.65 19.00
CA ARG A 223 -3.73 2.80 19.82
C ARG A 223 -3.77 4.15 19.10
N LEU A 224 -3.74 4.15 17.75
CA LEU A 224 -3.79 5.38 16.95
C LEU A 224 -5.18 5.71 16.44
N VAL A 225 -6.18 4.86 16.69
CA VAL A 225 -7.53 5.02 16.12
C VAL A 225 -8.16 6.36 16.50
N GLU A 226 -7.99 6.80 17.74
CA GLU A 226 -8.54 8.09 18.21
C GLU A 226 -7.82 9.31 17.62
N ASN A 227 -6.66 9.13 16.99
CA ASN A 227 -5.94 10.20 16.31
C ASN A 227 -6.38 10.39 14.84
N ILE A 228 -7.16 9.45 14.29
CA ILE A 228 -7.60 9.51 12.91
C ILE A 228 -8.61 10.64 12.74
N LYS A 229 -8.29 11.61 11.88
CA LYS A 229 -9.20 12.68 11.49
C LYS A 229 -10.02 12.29 10.28
N ASP A 230 -9.36 11.77 9.24
CA ASP A 230 -10.05 11.32 8.04
C ASP A 230 -9.22 10.32 7.23
N ALA A 231 -9.88 9.59 6.32
CA ALA A 231 -9.30 8.66 5.37
C ALA A 231 -9.92 8.87 3.99
N TYR A 232 -9.07 9.01 2.97
CA TYR A 232 -9.46 9.44 1.63
C TYR A 232 -9.16 8.38 0.58
N ILE A 233 -9.98 8.35 -0.46
CA ILE A 233 -9.71 7.70 -1.74
C ILE A 233 -9.87 8.77 -2.82
N PHE A 234 -8.92 8.90 -3.76
CA PHE A 234 -8.91 9.93 -4.80
C PHE A 234 -9.12 9.32 -6.20
N PRO A 235 -10.33 8.80 -6.52
CA PRO A 235 -10.58 8.08 -7.76
C PRO A 235 -10.42 8.93 -9.01
N GLU A 236 -10.49 10.26 -8.87
CA GLU A 236 -10.31 11.25 -9.94
C GLU A 236 -8.85 11.44 -10.35
N ILE A 237 -7.88 11.07 -9.50
CA ILE A 237 -6.47 11.18 -9.83
C ILE A 237 -6.07 10.03 -10.74
N MET A 238 -5.69 10.38 -11.96
CA MET A 238 -5.35 9.45 -13.03
C MET A 238 -3.84 9.24 -13.14
N GLY A 239 -3.41 8.26 -13.96
CA GLY A 239 -2.00 8.00 -14.26
C GLY A 239 -1.55 6.56 -14.00
N SER A 240 -2.21 5.88 -13.07
CA SER A 240 -2.05 4.45 -12.77
C SER A 240 -3.42 3.75 -12.85
N ASP A 241 -3.43 2.43 -12.85
CA ASP A 241 -4.63 1.60 -12.64
C ASP A 241 -5.10 1.61 -11.17
N HIS A 242 -4.27 2.12 -10.27
CA HIS A 242 -4.67 2.51 -8.92
C HIS A 242 -4.89 4.03 -8.83
N CYS A 243 -5.69 4.45 -7.85
CA CYS A 243 -5.71 5.84 -7.42
C CYS A 243 -4.98 6.01 -6.07
N PRO A 244 -4.53 7.23 -5.73
CA PRO A 244 -3.99 7.50 -4.41
C PRO A 244 -5.04 7.30 -3.32
N ILE A 245 -4.56 6.94 -2.13
CA ILE A 245 -5.32 6.98 -0.89
C ILE A 245 -4.62 7.88 0.12
N GLY A 246 -5.38 8.43 1.06
CA GLY A 246 -4.86 9.35 2.06
C GLY A 246 -5.31 9.01 3.48
N LEU A 247 -4.49 9.40 4.45
CA LEU A 247 -4.80 9.36 5.87
C LEU A 247 -4.42 10.71 6.49
N GLU A 248 -5.29 11.24 7.33
CA GLU A 248 -5.03 12.41 8.15
C GLU A 248 -5.10 12.07 9.64
N LEU A 249 -4.00 12.40 10.34
CA LEU A 249 -3.81 12.21 11.79
C LEU A 249 -3.57 13.55 12.50
#